data_8d361b8a8a0d31d0fad7a83930b1b10c
#
_entry.id   8d361b8a8a0d31d0fad7a83930b1b10c
#
_cell.length_a   1.000
_cell.length_b   1.000
_cell.length_c   1.000
_cell.angle_alpha   90.00
_cell.angle_beta   90.00
_cell.angle_gamma   90.00
#
_symmetry.space_group_name_H-M   'P 1'
#
loop_
_entity.id
_entity.type
_entity.pdbx_description
1 polymer ?
#
loop_
_entity_poly.entity_id
_entity_poly.type
_entity_poly.pdbx_seq_one_letter_code
_entity_poly.pdbx_strand_id
1 'polypeptide(L)'
;MASFDYFPTSTTGVVINHEAYSFSYAEPYEQAEWVAYTLTKDDLSNRDFKRPLFTEDKDVKSGSASWRNYKQSGYDKGHLCPAGDRKKNYKMFEETFLTSNISPQLHHFNDGVWNRLEQKVRYWATKYDGLYVVTGGVLSENLKTIGKENVAVPNYFYKVLMTRKGDKMIGFLVPHAVSDRPLYEFVVDVDTIEKLTGIDFFPQLPDAIENKFEKNSDYKAWSFN
;
A
#
# COMPACT_ATOMS: atom_id res chain seq x y z
N MET A 1 10.23 4.48 24.92
CA MET A 1 10.84 3.56 23.95
C MET A 1 10.79 4.24 22.59
N ALA A 2 11.87 4.28 21.84
CA ALA A 2 11.82 4.75 20.46
C ALA A 2 10.83 3.87 19.71
N SER A 3 9.96 4.47 18.86
CA SER A 3 9.06 3.69 18.00
C SER A 3 9.93 2.90 17.02
N PHE A 4 9.59 1.63 16.80
CA PHE A 4 10.24 0.83 15.76
C PHE A 4 10.08 1.54 14.41
N ASP A 5 11.20 1.78 13.74
CA ASP A 5 11.17 2.30 12.37
C ASP A 5 10.83 1.13 11.43
N TYR A 6 9.63 1.18 10.85
CA TYR A 6 9.10 0.14 9.96
C TYR A 6 9.12 0.58 8.49
N PHE A 7 9.75 1.70 8.20
CA PHE A 7 9.79 2.20 6.83
C PHE A 7 10.72 1.35 5.97
N PRO A 8 10.29 1.01 4.74
CA PRO A 8 11.17 0.39 3.78
C PRO A 8 12.22 1.37 3.26
N THR A 9 13.23 0.85 2.58
CA THR A 9 14.17 1.70 1.85
C THR A 9 13.44 2.46 0.74
N SER A 10 13.96 3.63 0.36
CA SER A 10 13.46 4.41 -0.78
C SER A 10 14.45 4.31 -1.93
N THR A 11 13.97 3.94 -3.12
CA THR A 11 14.81 3.93 -4.33
C THR A 11 15.00 5.33 -4.90
N THR A 12 14.15 6.29 -4.52
CA THR A 12 14.17 7.68 -5.00
C THR A 12 14.86 8.63 -4.04
N GLY A 13 14.98 8.26 -2.75
CA GLY A 13 15.45 9.13 -1.67
C GLY A 13 14.43 10.21 -1.26
N VAL A 14 13.21 10.19 -1.80
CA VAL A 14 12.16 11.17 -1.50
C VAL A 14 11.08 10.52 -0.62
N VAL A 15 11.22 10.67 0.69
CA VAL A 15 10.23 10.19 1.67
C VAL A 15 9.47 11.36 2.27
N ILE A 16 8.16 11.30 2.23
CA ILE A 16 7.24 12.33 2.73
C ILE A 16 6.35 11.71 3.80
N ASN A 17 6.10 12.47 4.88
CA ASN A 17 5.33 12.01 6.02
C ASN A 17 4.06 12.84 6.20
N HIS A 18 2.90 12.17 6.18
CA HIS A 18 1.62 12.70 6.59
C HIS A 18 1.20 12.11 7.95
N GLU A 19 0.10 12.57 8.51
CA GLU A 19 -0.46 11.98 9.73
C GLU A 19 -1.03 10.58 9.47
N ALA A 20 -1.61 10.38 8.28
CA ALA A 20 -2.25 9.13 7.89
C ALA A 20 -1.26 8.04 7.47
N TYR A 21 -0.18 8.40 6.81
CA TYR A 21 0.80 7.49 6.21
C TYR A 21 2.08 8.23 5.85
N SER A 22 3.15 7.48 5.61
CA SER A 22 4.36 7.96 4.93
C SER A 22 4.48 7.28 3.57
N PHE A 23 5.19 7.91 2.63
CA PHE A 23 5.36 7.36 1.29
C PHE A 23 6.68 7.80 0.66
N SER A 24 7.16 7.00 -0.28
CA SER A 24 8.24 7.37 -1.20
C SER A 24 7.66 7.64 -2.57
N TYR A 25 7.87 8.85 -3.11
CA TYR A 25 7.33 9.26 -4.40
C TYR A 25 8.31 9.00 -5.54
N ALA A 26 7.84 8.37 -6.60
CA ALA A 26 8.62 8.04 -7.79
C ALA A 26 8.15 8.90 -8.99
N GLU A 27 8.79 10.07 -9.14
CA GLU A 27 8.51 11.04 -10.22
C GLU A 27 8.41 10.42 -11.62
N PRO A 28 9.31 9.50 -12.05
CA PRO A 28 9.22 8.92 -13.40
C PRO A 28 7.93 8.15 -13.65
N TYR A 29 7.21 7.78 -12.60
CA TYR A 29 5.96 7.01 -12.65
C TYR A 29 4.75 7.80 -12.18
N GLU A 30 4.96 9.04 -11.67
CA GLU A 30 3.91 9.94 -11.18
C GLU A 30 3.03 9.32 -10.10
N GLN A 31 3.63 8.54 -9.19
CA GLN A 31 2.97 7.93 -8.04
C GLN A 31 3.97 7.46 -6.98
N ALA A 32 3.47 7.10 -5.81
CA ALA A 32 4.30 6.49 -4.78
C ALA A 32 4.78 5.09 -5.19
N GLU A 33 6.08 4.81 -4.99
CA GLU A 33 6.61 3.45 -5.10
C GLU A 33 6.14 2.59 -3.92
N TRP A 34 5.98 3.17 -2.74
CA TRP A 34 5.34 2.58 -1.58
C TRP A 34 4.62 3.63 -0.72
N VAL A 35 3.59 3.16 -0.03
CA VAL A 35 2.92 3.84 1.07
C VAL A 35 3.00 2.95 2.29
N ALA A 36 3.45 3.49 3.44
CA ALA A 36 3.65 2.76 4.68
C ALA A 36 2.85 3.39 5.83
N TYR A 37 2.19 2.56 6.63
CA TYR A 37 1.38 3.00 7.75
C TYR A 37 1.21 1.91 8.81
N THR A 38 0.95 2.33 10.04
CA THR A 38 0.49 1.45 11.11
C THR A 38 -1.03 1.36 11.06
N LEU A 39 -1.58 0.16 11.16
CA LEU A 39 -3.02 -0.06 11.25
C LEU A 39 -3.38 -0.74 12.56
N THR A 40 -4.21 -0.08 13.36
CA THR A 40 -4.68 -0.59 14.66
C THR A 40 -6.22 -0.63 14.68
N LYS A 41 -6.78 -1.29 15.68
CA LYS A 41 -8.24 -1.29 15.89
C LYS A 41 -8.81 0.12 16.06
N ASP A 42 -8.05 1.03 16.67
CA ASP A 42 -8.50 2.42 16.90
C ASP A 42 -8.63 3.23 15.61
N ASP A 43 -7.85 2.87 14.58
CA ASP A 43 -7.92 3.50 13.25
C ASP A 43 -9.19 3.10 12.49
N LEU A 44 -9.78 1.95 12.85
CA LEU A 44 -10.97 1.35 12.23
C LEU A 44 -12.28 1.80 12.88
N SER A 45 -12.40 3.08 13.20
CA SER A 45 -13.61 3.60 13.81
C SER A 45 -14.81 3.54 12.85
N ASN A 46 -16.04 3.48 13.42
CA ASN A 46 -17.29 3.49 12.65
C ASN A 46 -17.74 4.91 12.25
N ARG A 47 -16.84 5.90 12.27
CA ARG A 47 -17.18 7.27 11.86
C ARG A 47 -17.46 7.29 10.37
N ASP A 48 -18.53 8.00 10.01
CA ASP A 48 -18.89 8.23 8.61
C ASP A 48 -18.53 9.66 8.25
N PHE A 49 -17.48 9.82 7.43
CA PHE A 49 -17.03 11.09 6.94
C PHE A 49 -17.47 11.26 5.48
N LYS A 50 -17.93 12.47 5.14
CA LYS A 50 -18.18 12.81 3.75
C LYS A 50 -16.84 12.74 2.98
N ARG A 51 -16.85 12.00 1.87
CA ARG A 51 -15.65 11.86 1.02
C ARG A 51 -15.27 13.21 0.42
N PRO A 52 -14.01 13.66 0.62
CA PRO A 52 -13.52 14.87 -0.03
C PRO A 52 -13.26 14.64 -1.53
N LEU A 53 -12.96 15.70 -2.25
CA LEU A 53 -12.43 15.61 -3.60
C LEU A 53 -10.97 15.19 -3.56
N PHE A 54 -10.50 14.47 -4.59
CA PHE A 54 -9.08 14.21 -4.76
C PHE A 54 -8.35 15.51 -5.10
N THR A 55 -7.22 15.73 -4.45
CA THR A 55 -6.35 16.90 -4.64
C THR A 55 -4.90 16.50 -4.80
N GLU A 56 -4.15 17.30 -5.53
CA GLU A 56 -2.71 17.13 -5.66
C GLU A 56 -2.03 17.35 -4.29
N ASP A 57 -1.01 16.54 -4.01
CA ASP A 57 -0.20 16.64 -2.81
C ASP A 57 0.90 17.70 -2.98
N LYS A 58 0.83 18.77 -2.20
CA LYS A 58 1.76 19.89 -2.27
C LYS A 58 3.09 19.62 -1.57
N ASP A 59 3.15 18.56 -0.76
CA ASP A 59 4.39 18.16 -0.08
C ASP A 59 5.31 17.39 -1.02
N VAL A 60 4.78 16.85 -2.14
CA VAL A 60 5.58 16.41 -3.28
C VAL A 60 6.13 17.66 -3.97
N LYS A 61 7.45 17.81 -4.00
CA LYS A 61 8.12 19.05 -4.43
C LYS A 61 7.76 19.50 -5.85
N SER A 62 7.58 18.56 -6.77
CA SER A 62 7.10 18.77 -8.16
C SER A 62 5.58 18.91 -8.25
N GLY A 63 4.85 18.59 -7.16
CA GLY A 63 3.44 18.28 -7.15
C GLY A 63 3.19 16.81 -7.49
N SER A 64 2.20 16.16 -6.85
CA SER A 64 1.76 14.85 -7.28
C SER A 64 0.86 14.96 -8.51
N ALA A 65 0.77 13.88 -9.31
CA ALA A 65 -0.02 13.84 -10.53
C ALA A 65 -1.48 14.28 -10.33
N SER A 66 -2.01 15.07 -11.26
CA SER A 66 -3.38 15.56 -11.15
C SER A 66 -4.40 14.42 -11.26
N TRP A 67 -5.46 14.48 -10.44
CA TRP A 67 -6.60 13.56 -10.55
C TRP A 67 -7.25 13.56 -11.94
N ARG A 68 -7.02 14.60 -12.75
CA ARG A 68 -7.54 14.72 -14.12
C ARG A 68 -6.99 13.67 -15.08
N ASN A 69 -5.82 13.08 -14.76
CA ASN A 69 -5.24 11.98 -15.54
C ASN A 69 -6.16 10.74 -15.56
N TYR A 70 -6.96 10.56 -14.53
CA TYR A 70 -7.88 9.43 -14.39
C TYR A 70 -9.20 9.62 -15.15
N LYS A 71 -9.51 10.85 -15.58
CA LYS A 71 -10.76 11.15 -16.28
C LYS A 71 -10.80 10.43 -17.63
N GLN A 72 -11.81 9.59 -17.84
CA GLN A 72 -11.98 8.78 -19.06
C GLN A 72 -10.80 7.86 -19.38
N SER A 73 -9.95 7.54 -18.40
CA SER A 73 -8.81 6.65 -18.59
C SER A 73 -9.19 5.17 -18.61
N GLY A 74 -10.36 4.81 -18.08
CA GLY A 74 -10.76 3.42 -17.84
C GLY A 74 -10.22 2.86 -16.51
N TYR A 75 -9.58 3.69 -15.69
CA TYR A 75 -9.04 3.30 -14.39
C TYR A 75 -9.68 4.11 -13.26
N ASP A 76 -9.87 3.45 -12.12
CA ASP A 76 -10.23 4.08 -10.87
C ASP A 76 -9.02 4.80 -10.25
N LYS A 77 -9.30 5.77 -9.40
CA LYS A 77 -8.34 6.33 -8.45
C LYS A 77 -8.23 5.36 -7.26
N GLY A 78 -7.40 4.32 -7.43
CA GLY A 78 -7.22 3.28 -6.42
C GLY A 78 -6.33 3.77 -5.27
N HIS A 79 -6.81 3.63 -4.04
CA HIS A 79 -6.04 4.01 -2.85
C HIS A 79 -4.94 2.98 -2.56
N LEU A 80 -3.77 3.45 -2.16
CA LEU A 80 -2.72 2.61 -1.55
C LEU A 80 -2.98 2.46 -0.04
N CYS A 81 -3.04 3.56 0.72
CA CYS A 81 -3.60 3.56 2.06
C CYS A 81 -5.11 3.79 1.98
N PRO A 82 -5.95 2.78 2.29
CA PRO A 82 -7.40 2.89 2.13
C PRO A 82 -8.03 3.92 3.06
N ALA A 83 -9.01 4.68 2.57
CA ALA A 83 -9.77 5.61 3.39
C ALA A 83 -10.49 4.91 4.58
N GLY A 84 -10.88 3.65 4.40
CA GLY A 84 -11.45 2.81 5.45
C GLY A 84 -10.51 2.51 6.61
N ASP A 85 -9.20 2.62 6.40
CA ASP A 85 -8.16 2.39 7.40
C ASP A 85 -7.84 3.64 8.23
N ARG A 86 -8.43 4.81 7.91
CA ARG A 86 -8.11 6.12 8.47
C ARG A 86 -9.33 6.86 9.02
N LYS A 87 -10.29 6.11 9.59
CA LYS A 87 -11.53 6.69 10.15
C LYS A 87 -11.38 7.19 11.59
N LYS A 88 -10.18 7.17 12.17
CA LYS A 88 -9.92 7.68 13.52
C LYS A 88 -10.23 9.16 13.65
N ASN A 89 -9.80 9.97 12.70
CA ASN A 89 -10.13 11.38 12.62
C ASN A 89 -10.28 11.84 11.16
N TYR A 90 -10.89 13.03 10.95
CA TYR A 90 -11.17 13.52 9.62
C TYR A 90 -9.91 13.88 8.84
N LYS A 91 -8.88 14.42 9.50
CA LYS A 91 -7.62 14.80 8.83
C LYS A 91 -6.94 13.58 8.21
N MET A 92 -6.77 12.50 8.97
CA MET A 92 -6.20 11.25 8.44
C MET A 92 -7.04 10.66 7.30
N PHE A 93 -8.37 10.73 7.43
CA PHE A 93 -9.27 10.30 6.36
C PHE A 93 -9.12 11.15 5.10
N GLU A 94 -9.07 12.48 5.24
CA GLU A 94 -8.91 13.42 4.13
C GLU A 94 -7.57 13.25 3.42
N GLU A 95 -6.47 13.05 4.14
CA GLU A 95 -5.14 12.81 3.57
C GLU A 95 -5.11 11.60 2.62
N THR A 96 -5.97 10.59 2.83
CA THR A 96 -6.03 9.45 1.90
C THR A 96 -6.52 9.82 0.50
N PHE A 97 -7.11 11.01 0.31
CA PHE A 97 -7.56 11.53 -1.00
C PHE A 97 -6.53 12.42 -1.69
N LEU A 98 -5.32 12.53 -1.15
CA LEU A 98 -4.18 13.11 -1.87
C LEU A 98 -3.77 12.17 -3.03
N THR A 99 -3.46 12.74 -4.19
CA THR A 99 -3.14 11.93 -5.37
C THR A 99 -1.79 11.23 -5.27
N SER A 100 -0.93 11.62 -4.32
CA SER A 100 0.26 10.86 -3.94
C SER A 100 -0.04 9.46 -3.37
N ASN A 101 -1.25 9.25 -2.83
CA ASN A 101 -1.75 7.98 -2.31
C ASN A 101 -2.55 7.16 -3.34
N ILE A 102 -2.56 7.57 -4.61
CA ILE A 102 -3.45 7.02 -5.63
C ILE A 102 -2.64 6.39 -6.75
N SER A 103 -3.08 5.21 -7.19
CA SER A 103 -2.56 4.52 -8.36
C SER A 103 -3.68 4.11 -9.31
N PRO A 104 -3.45 4.06 -10.63
CA PRO A 104 -4.46 3.60 -11.58
C PRO A 104 -4.82 2.13 -11.33
N GLN A 105 -6.08 1.85 -11.01
CA GLN A 105 -6.57 0.49 -10.77
C GLN A 105 -7.78 0.19 -11.67
N LEU A 106 -7.81 -1.00 -12.27
CA LEU A 106 -8.99 -1.50 -12.95
C LEU A 106 -10.16 -1.59 -11.94
N HIS A 107 -11.38 -1.19 -12.35
CA HIS A 107 -12.53 -1.16 -11.45
C HIS A 107 -12.76 -2.51 -10.73
N HIS A 108 -12.83 -3.61 -11.49
CA HIS A 108 -13.07 -4.95 -10.91
C HIS A 108 -11.86 -5.56 -10.18
N PHE A 109 -10.67 -4.99 -10.30
CA PHE A 109 -9.56 -5.29 -9.41
C PHE A 109 -9.72 -4.53 -8.09
N ASN A 110 -10.00 -3.22 -8.17
CA ASN A 110 -10.09 -2.32 -7.03
C ASN A 110 -11.23 -2.71 -6.07
N ASP A 111 -12.45 -2.89 -6.59
CA ASP A 111 -13.63 -3.30 -5.80
C ASP A 111 -13.70 -4.82 -5.53
N GLY A 112 -12.90 -5.61 -6.23
CA GLY A 112 -12.84 -7.06 -6.15
C GLY A 112 -11.74 -7.60 -5.23
N VAL A 113 -10.71 -8.21 -5.82
CA VAL A 113 -9.64 -8.90 -5.08
C VAL A 113 -8.87 -7.95 -4.15
N TRP A 114 -8.62 -6.71 -4.59
CA TRP A 114 -7.90 -5.73 -3.77
C TRP A 114 -8.69 -5.32 -2.53
N ASN A 115 -9.99 -5.00 -2.70
CA ASN A 115 -10.89 -4.70 -1.58
C ASN A 115 -11.02 -5.90 -0.61
N ARG A 116 -11.11 -7.15 -1.13
CA ARG A 116 -11.12 -8.35 -0.27
C ARG A 116 -9.84 -8.44 0.59
N LEU A 117 -8.68 -8.14 0.00
CA LEU A 117 -7.41 -8.12 0.72
C LEU A 117 -7.40 -7.01 1.78
N GLU A 118 -7.86 -5.80 1.48
CA GLU A 118 -7.97 -4.70 2.44
C GLU A 118 -8.87 -5.06 3.64
N GLN A 119 -10.03 -5.69 3.38
CA GLN A 119 -10.92 -6.17 4.44
C GLN A 119 -10.23 -7.22 5.32
N LYS A 120 -9.45 -8.12 4.72
CA LYS A 120 -8.68 -9.14 5.45
C LYS A 120 -7.57 -8.48 6.29
N VAL A 121 -6.89 -7.47 5.79
CA VAL A 121 -5.88 -6.69 6.54
C VAL A 121 -6.50 -6.02 7.77
N ARG A 122 -7.69 -5.41 7.65
CA ARG A 122 -8.43 -4.83 8.79
C ARG A 122 -8.79 -5.89 9.84
N TYR A 123 -9.24 -7.06 9.40
CA TYR A 123 -9.50 -8.18 10.30
C TYR A 123 -8.23 -8.59 11.06
N TRP A 124 -7.10 -8.74 10.38
CA TRP A 124 -5.83 -9.09 11.02
C TRP A 124 -5.29 -7.98 11.93
N ALA A 125 -5.46 -6.72 11.57
CA ALA A 125 -5.08 -5.60 12.42
C ALA A 125 -5.80 -5.63 13.77
N THR A 126 -7.09 -6.00 13.76
CA THR A 126 -7.87 -6.20 14.99
C THR A 126 -7.44 -7.47 15.73
N LYS A 127 -7.23 -8.58 14.99
CA LYS A 127 -6.91 -9.88 15.59
C LYS A 127 -5.52 -9.95 16.22
N TYR A 128 -4.53 -9.32 15.59
CA TYR A 128 -3.13 -9.39 16.00
C TYR A 128 -2.63 -8.13 16.72
N ASP A 129 -3.54 -7.28 17.20
CA ASP A 129 -3.22 -6.06 17.96
C ASP A 129 -2.38 -5.05 17.17
N GLY A 130 -2.67 -4.93 15.89
CA GLY A 130 -2.09 -3.97 14.97
C GLY A 130 -1.06 -4.57 14.01
N LEU A 131 -0.92 -3.88 12.88
CA LEU A 131 -0.01 -4.23 11.80
C LEU A 131 0.82 -3.01 11.38
N TYR A 132 2.02 -3.26 10.89
CA TYR A 132 2.73 -2.41 9.95
C TYR A 132 2.35 -2.85 8.55
N VAL A 133 1.98 -1.90 7.69
CA VAL A 133 1.52 -2.14 6.33
C VAL A 133 2.38 -1.35 5.37
N VAL A 134 2.96 -2.01 4.38
CA VAL A 134 3.62 -1.37 3.23
C VAL A 134 2.93 -1.85 1.96
N THR A 135 2.56 -0.93 1.07
CA THR A 135 1.78 -1.25 -0.12
C THR A 135 2.16 -0.35 -1.29
N GLY A 136 2.09 -0.87 -2.50
CA GLY A 136 2.40 -0.12 -3.71
C GLY A 136 2.08 -0.90 -4.98
N GLY A 137 2.28 -0.25 -6.11
CA GLY A 137 2.37 -0.91 -7.41
C GLY A 137 3.81 -1.31 -7.70
N VAL A 138 4.02 -2.40 -8.42
CA VAL A 138 5.36 -2.73 -8.95
C VAL A 138 5.65 -1.79 -10.11
N LEU A 139 6.54 -0.83 -9.89
CA LEU A 139 6.95 0.17 -10.86
C LEU A 139 8.18 -0.35 -11.63
N SER A 140 8.02 -0.53 -12.93
CA SER A 140 9.06 -1.05 -13.82
C SER A 140 9.08 -0.27 -15.12
N GLU A 141 10.12 -0.43 -15.90
CA GLU A 141 10.20 0.17 -17.25
C GLU A 141 9.06 -0.32 -18.16
N ASN A 142 8.69 0.51 -19.13
CA ASN A 142 7.72 0.21 -20.18
C ASN A 142 6.29 -0.09 -19.68
N LEU A 143 5.89 0.41 -18.53
CA LEU A 143 4.49 0.36 -18.10
C LEU A 143 3.61 1.22 -19.00
N LYS A 144 2.37 0.76 -19.23
CA LYS A 144 1.32 1.61 -19.81
C LYS A 144 1.13 2.86 -18.94
N THR A 145 0.79 3.98 -19.54
CA THR A 145 0.51 5.22 -18.81
C THR A 145 -0.87 5.78 -19.12
N ILE A 146 -1.38 6.63 -18.24
CA ILE A 146 -2.63 7.37 -18.41
C ILE A 146 -2.42 8.88 -18.27
N GLY A 147 -3.29 9.63 -18.93
CA GLY A 147 -3.36 11.08 -18.80
C GLY A 147 -2.19 11.82 -19.44
N LYS A 148 -2.15 13.13 -19.19
CA LYS A 148 -1.13 14.03 -19.79
C LYS A 148 0.21 13.96 -19.06
N GLU A 149 0.20 13.58 -17.80
CA GLU A 149 1.38 13.47 -16.94
C GLU A 149 2.00 12.07 -16.96
N ASN A 150 1.48 11.16 -17.80
CA ASN A 150 1.99 9.81 -18.00
C ASN A 150 2.02 8.98 -16.71
N VAL A 151 0.95 9.03 -15.91
CA VAL A 151 0.85 8.23 -14.69
C VAL A 151 0.91 6.74 -15.04
N ALA A 152 1.89 6.03 -14.49
CA ALA A 152 2.12 4.62 -14.80
C ALA A 152 1.00 3.72 -14.28
N VAL A 153 0.70 2.66 -15.04
CA VAL A 153 -0.28 1.63 -14.67
C VAL A 153 0.47 0.35 -14.30
N PRO A 154 0.61 0.03 -13.01
CA PRO A 154 1.31 -1.17 -12.57
C PRO A 154 0.64 -2.45 -13.08
N ASN A 155 1.45 -3.46 -13.45
CA ASN A 155 0.95 -4.80 -13.81
C ASN A 155 0.67 -5.66 -12.58
N TYR A 156 1.25 -5.32 -11.43
CA TYR A 156 1.07 -5.98 -10.14
C TYR A 156 0.99 -4.94 -9.03
N PHE A 157 0.22 -5.28 -8.01
CA PHE A 157 0.20 -4.56 -6.73
C PHE A 157 0.67 -5.47 -5.61
N TYR A 158 1.33 -4.91 -4.61
CA TYR A 158 1.81 -5.65 -3.46
C TYR A 158 1.32 -5.07 -2.14
N LYS A 159 1.25 -5.93 -1.12
CA LYS A 159 1.19 -5.56 0.30
C LYS A 159 2.14 -6.44 1.07
N VAL A 160 2.99 -5.81 1.88
CA VAL A 160 3.84 -6.47 2.86
C VAL A 160 3.34 -6.08 4.24
N LEU A 161 3.01 -7.06 5.06
CA LEU A 161 2.43 -6.87 6.38
C LEU A 161 3.34 -7.48 7.43
N MET A 162 3.53 -6.79 8.54
CA MET A 162 4.16 -7.32 9.74
C MET A 162 3.30 -7.01 10.96
N THR A 163 3.14 -7.96 11.88
CA THR A 163 2.50 -7.68 13.17
C THR A 163 3.33 -6.66 13.96
N ARG A 164 2.68 -5.80 14.76
CA ARG A 164 3.42 -4.85 15.62
C ARG A 164 4.31 -5.55 16.65
N LYS A 165 4.04 -6.82 16.96
CA LYS A 165 4.90 -7.66 17.80
C LYS A 165 6.15 -8.15 17.09
N GLY A 166 6.23 -8.04 15.75
CA GLY A 166 7.34 -8.53 14.96
C GLY A 166 7.46 -10.06 14.95
N ASP A 167 6.36 -10.78 15.20
CA ASP A 167 6.34 -12.25 15.28
C ASP A 167 5.78 -12.92 14.02
N LYS A 168 5.22 -12.15 13.07
CA LYS A 168 4.68 -12.63 11.79
C LYS A 168 4.88 -11.59 10.70
N MET A 169 5.22 -12.06 9.50
CA MET A 169 5.27 -11.26 8.27
C MET A 169 4.59 -12.03 7.14
N ILE A 170 4.00 -11.33 6.18
CA ILE A 170 3.40 -11.92 4.98
C ILE A 170 3.46 -10.93 3.82
N GLY A 171 3.84 -11.42 2.64
CA GLY A 171 3.83 -10.67 1.40
C GLY A 171 2.73 -11.14 0.45
N PHE A 172 2.06 -10.20 -0.20
CA PHE A 172 1.09 -10.43 -1.27
C PHE A 172 1.56 -9.77 -2.55
N LEU A 173 1.53 -10.51 -3.64
CA LEU A 173 1.75 -10.01 -4.99
C LEU A 173 0.53 -10.36 -5.85
N VAL A 174 -0.27 -9.34 -6.19
CA VAL A 174 -1.56 -9.52 -6.84
C VAL A 174 -1.48 -8.99 -8.27
N PRO A 175 -1.72 -9.82 -9.30
CA PRO A 175 -1.83 -9.35 -10.67
C PRO A 175 -2.93 -8.29 -10.80
N HIS A 176 -2.68 -7.22 -11.55
CA HIS A 176 -3.63 -6.15 -11.79
C HIS A 176 -4.75 -6.60 -12.75
N ALA A 177 -5.53 -7.55 -12.32
CA ALA A 177 -6.63 -8.17 -13.07
C ALA A 177 -7.77 -8.58 -12.13
N VAL A 178 -8.96 -8.79 -12.70
CA VAL A 178 -10.08 -9.36 -11.95
C VAL A 178 -9.74 -10.79 -11.50
N SER A 179 -10.07 -11.12 -10.25
CA SER A 179 -9.83 -12.46 -9.72
C SER A 179 -10.75 -12.81 -8.56
N ASP A 180 -11.32 -14.01 -8.61
CA ASP A 180 -12.10 -14.61 -7.53
C ASP A 180 -11.29 -15.66 -6.74
N ARG A 181 -10.00 -15.83 -7.08
CA ARG A 181 -9.11 -16.79 -6.39
C ARG A 181 -9.02 -16.45 -4.90
N PRO A 182 -8.83 -17.47 -4.04
CA PRO A 182 -8.56 -17.28 -2.62
C PRO A 182 -7.33 -16.40 -2.38
N LEU A 183 -7.38 -15.52 -1.37
CA LEU A 183 -6.30 -14.56 -1.11
C LEU A 183 -4.94 -15.22 -0.81
N TYR A 184 -4.93 -16.41 -0.21
CA TYR A 184 -3.68 -17.13 0.09
C TYR A 184 -2.91 -17.56 -1.16
N GLU A 185 -3.56 -17.62 -2.33
CA GLU A 185 -2.88 -17.95 -3.59
C GLU A 185 -2.04 -16.80 -4.17
N PHE A 186 -2.18 -15.60 -3.60
CA PHE A 186 -1.34 -14.43 -3.93
C PHE A 186 -0.20 -14.22 -2.95
N VAL A 187 -0.06 -15.09 -1.95
CA VAL A 187 1.04 -15.01 -0.99
C VAL A 187 2.33 -15.44 -1.66
N VAL A 188 3.35 -14.60 -1.50
CA VAL A 188 4.71 -14.85 -1.95
C VAL A 188 5.69 -14.58 -0.81
N ASP A 189 6.93 -15.05 -0.92
CA ASP A 189 7.99 -14.58 -0.05
C ASP A 189 8.29 -13.10 -0.29
N VAL A 190 8.70 -12.38 0.76
CA VAL A 190 8.96 -10.93 0.67
C VAL A 190 10.16 -10.65 -0.24
N ASP A 191 11.20 -11.51 -0.21
CA ASP A 191 12.34 -11.46 -1.13
C ASP A 191 11.91 -11.38 -2.62
N THR A 192 10.79 -12.02 -2.98
CA THR A 192 10.25 -11.93 -4.35
C THR A 192 9.75 -10.51 -4.67
N ILE A 193 9.11 -9.85 -3.71
CA ILE A 193 8.64 -8.46 -3.90
C ILE A 193 9.83 -7.51 -3.94
N GLU A 194 10.82 -7.71 -3.09
CA GLU A 194 12.07 -6.92 -3.06
C GLU A 194 12.83 -6.98 -4.37
N LYS A 195 12.99 -8.18 -4.93
CA LYS A 195 13.63 -8.37 -6.25
C LYS A 195 12.90 -7.65 -7.39
N LEU A 196 11.56 -7.54 -7.29
CA LEU A 196 10.75 -6.88 -8.31
C LEU A 196 10.74 -5.37 -8.16
N THR A 197 10.88 -4.85 -6.95
CA THR A 197 10.73 -3.43 -6.63
C THR A 197 12.05 -2.72 -6.38
N GLY A 198 13.09 -3.46 -5.97
CA GLY A 198 14.35 -2.88 -5.49
C GLY A 198 14.21 -2.23 -4.10
N ILE A 199 13.11 -2.48 -3.40
CA ILE A 199 12.79 -1.95 -2.07
C ILE A 199 13.11 -3.04 -1.05
N ASP A 200 13.84 -2.70 0.00
CA ASP A 200 14.10 -3.54 1.16
C ASP A 200 13.04 -3.22 2.23
N PHE A 201 12.28 -4.24 2.66
CA PHE A 201 11.17 -4.09 3.60
C PHE A 201 11.63 -4.39 5.03
N PHE A 202 11.36 -3.45 5.94
CA PHE A 202 11.71 -3.55 7.35
C PHE A 202 13.21 -3.71 7.64
N PRO A 203 14.10 -2.92 7.00
CA PRO A 203 15.56 -3.04 7.10
C PRO A 203 16.12 -2.82 8.51
N GLN A 204 15.29 -2.47 9.47
CA GLN A 204 15.65 -2.31 10.89
C GLN A 204 15.45 -3.60 11.69
N LEU A 205 14.96 -4.68 11.07
CA LEU A 205 14.90 -5.98 11.72
C LEU A 205 16.31 -6.58 11.86
N PRO A 206 16.59 -7.30 12.96
CA PRO A 206 17.82 -8.10 13.02
C PRO A 206 17.84 -9.16 11.90
N ASP A 207 18.96 -9.28 11.17
CA ASP A 207 19.14 -10.19 10.02
C ASP A 207 18.59 -11.62 10.22
N ALA A 208 18.73 -12.17 11.43
CA ALA A 208 18.21 -13.50 11.75
C ALA A 208 16.68 -13.58 11.75
N ILE A 209 16.00 -12.47 12.09
CA ILE A 209 14.53 -12.38 12.10
C ILE A 209 14.04 -12.08 10.69
N GLU A 210 14.66 -11.12 10.02
CA GLU A 210 14.42 -10.72 8.66
C GLU A 210 14.51 -11.92 7.70
N ASN A 211 15.66 -12.58 7.62
CA ASN A 211 15.87 -13.77 6.81
C ASN A 211 14.87 -14.92 7.08
N LYS A 212 14.38 -15.05 8.31
CA LYS A 212 13.39 -16.06 8.66
C LYS A 212 12.01 -15.74 8.09
N PHE A 213 11.63 -14.46 8.09
CA PHE A 213 10.31 -14.04 7.65
C PHE A 213 10.23 -13.79 6.15
N GLU A 214 11.27 -13.21 5.55
CA GLU A 214 11.29 -12.85 4.12
C GLU A 214 11.27 -14.07 3.21
N LYS A 215 11.96 -15.15 3.61
CA LYS A 215 11.97 -16.41 2.87
C LYS A 215 10.77 -17.32 3.15
N ASN A 216 9.83 -16.86 3.99
CA ASN A 216 8.73 -17.69 4.43
C ASN A 216 7.40 -17.22 3.81
N SER A 217 6.86 -18.00 2.89
CA SER A 217 5.51 -17.84 2.33
C SER A 217 4.44 -18.64 3.09
N ASP A 218 4.72 -19.05 4.34
CA ASP A 218 3.76 -19.82 5.13
C ASP A 218 2.56 -18.97 5.58
N TYR A 219 1.55 -18.93 4.72
CA TYR A 219 0.29 -18.25 5.01
C TYR A 219 -0.53 -18.93 6.13
N LYS A 220 -0.22 -20.17 6.53
CA LYS A 220 -0.97 -20.92 7.57
C LYS A 220 -0.86 -20.29 8.95
N ALA A 221 0.20 -19.51 9.20
CA ALA A 221 0.33 -18.72 10.42
C ALA A 221 -0.68 -17.55 10.51
N TRP A 222 -1.35 -17.24 9.38
CA TRP A 222 -2.35 -16.17 9.28
C TRP A 222 -3.76 -16.76 9.15
N SER A 223 -4.75 -16.16 9.81
CA SER A 223 -6.14 -16.65 9.77
C SER A 223 -6.83 -16.17 8.50
N PHE A 224 -6.89 -17.03 7.48
CA PHE A 224 -7.64 -16.77 6.25
C PHE A 224 -9.13 -17.16 6.36
N ASN A 225 -9.50 -17.97 7.36
CA ASN A 225 -10.89 -18.37 7.64
C ASN A 225 -11.60 -17.34 8.49
#